data_0b280ab81ba5351a4479b8508a006982
#
_entry.id   0b280ab81ba5351a4479b8508a006982
#
_cell.length_a   1.000
_cell.length_b   1.000
_cell.length_c   1.000
_cell.angle_alpha   90.00
_cell.angle_beta   90.00
_cell.angle_gamma   90.00
#
_symmetry.space_group_name_H-M   'P 1'
#
loop_
_entity.id
_entity.type
_entity.pdbx_description
1 polymer ?
#
loop_
_entity_poly.entity_id
_entity_poly.type
_entity_poly.pdbx_seq_one_letter_code
_entity_poly.pdbx_strand_id
1 'polypeptide(L)'
;MVVICGDNFDNLLSGGIGDDSLCGLGGNDTLFGLNGNDTLDGGEGNDCLAGGVGSDRLLGYSGNDSLSGGEGNDKIEGGAGNDLLEGGEGADLIRGEDDNDSILGGSGNDCLIGGQGNDTVLGGDGDDLLFGSFNNDLLMGGKDNDLLLGDSGNDTLRGDLDNDYLNGNSGDDLLEGNEGSDTLIGGPGNDTLVGYGFSSTVAQIDYLIGQDGADLFVLGSSNASPYLFYSGDNAHAVIEDFNRGEGDKIQVVGFVQDRNIPRFFFYRFESYDDGMTRGTRIFVGSDLIADVKNVTDVNLSDCASVSTGFTPPSRDFPSLPSLPGIRFPIPPRPTPFSPILPVFVERLLPFQL
;
A
#
# COMPACT_ATOMS: atom_id res chain seq x y z
N MET A 1 -16.45 32.87 -10.71
CA MET A 1 -17.44 31.87 -10.27
C MET A 1 -18.56 31.81 -11.28
N VAL A 2 -18.72 30.71 -11.95
CA VAL A 2 -19.84 30.39 -12.84
C VAL A 2 -20.59 29.20 -12.22
N VAL A 3 -21.90 29.13 -12.41
CA VAL A 3 -22.71 27.96 -12.07
C VAL A 3 -23.35 27.45 -13.35
N ILE A 4 -23.04 26.21 -13.72
CA ILE A 4 -23.52 25.58 -14.94
C ILE A 4 -24.15 24.24 -14.57
N CYS A 5 -25.41 24.02 -14.89
CA CYS A 5 -26.04 22.70 -14.75
C CYS A 5 -26.51 22.20 -16.12
N GLY A 6 -26.34 20.91 -16.31
CA GLY A 6 -26.86 20.15 -17.46
C GLY A 6 -28.34 19.80 -17.31
N ASP A 7 -28.70 18.67 -17.87
CA ASP A 7 -30.03 18.08 -17.76
C ASP A 7 -29.91 16.55 -17.63
N ASN A 8 -30.94 15.77 -17.87
CA ASN A 8 -30.91 14.31 -17.74
C ASN A 8 -30.41 13.60 -19.01
N PHE A 9 -29.56 14.21 -19.80
CA PHE A 9 -28.92 13.64 -20.98
C PHE A 9 -27.43 13.90 -20.94
N ASP A 10 -26.66 13.17 -21.74
CA ASP A 10 -25.20 13.33 -21.83
C ASP A 10 -24.82 14.78 -22.16
N ASN A 11 -24.16 15.44 -21.21
CA ASN A 11 -23.76 16.83 -21.33
C ASN A 11 -22.24 16.99 -21.44
N LEU A 12 -21.81 18.09 -22.01
CA LEU A 12 -20.42 18.57 -21.98
C LEU A 12 -20.38 19.95 -21.35
N LEU A 13 -19.86 20.05 -20.12
CA LEU A 13 -19.83 21.27 -19.35
C LEU A 13 -18.38 21.70 -19.11
N SER A 14 -18.15 23.01 -19.09
CA SER A 14 -16.82 23.55 -18.81
C SER A 14 -16.93 24.84 -18.02
N GLY A 15 -16.17 24.94 -16.92
CA GLY A 15 -15.96 26.14 -16.13
C GLY A 15 -15.09 27.15 -16.87
N GLY A 16 -14.03 27.61 -16.24
CA GLY A 16 -13.15 28.55 -16.88
C GLY A 16 -11.97 28.96 -16.01
N ILE A 17 -11.86 30.26 -15.71
CA ILE A 17 -10.87 30.76 -14.75
C ILE A 17 -11.61 31.18 -13.48
N GLY A 18 -11.18 30.65 -12.33
CA GLY A 18 -11.73 30.96 -11.01
C GLY A 18 -12.83 29.98 -10.61
N ASP A 19 -13.12 29.92 -9.35
CA ASP A 19 -13.92 28.91 -8.66
C ASP A 19 -15.32 28.78 -9.28
N ASP A 20 -15.62 27.66 -9.89
CA ASP A 20 -16.85 27.39 -10.61
C ASP A 20 -17.63 26.19 -10.00
N SER A 21 -18.89 26.05 -10.35
CA SER A 21 -19.74 24.96 -9.92
C SER A 21 -20.45 24.37 -11.12
N LEU A 22 -20.15 23.11 -11.43
CA LEU A 22 -20.72 22.37 -12.53
C LEU A 22 -21.56 21.20 -11.99
N CYS A 23 -22.67 20.90 -12.64
CA CYS A 23 -23.59 19.85 -12.21
C CYS A 23 -24.17 19.17 -13.46
N GLY A 24 -23.90 17.85 -13.60
CA GLY A 24 -24.36 17.03 -14.72
C GLY A 24 -25.84 16.71 -14.62
N LEU A 25 -26.27 16.22 -13.48
CA LEU A 25 -27.59 15.72 -13.09
C LEU A 25 -27.81 14.25 -13.47
N GLY A 26 -27.94 13.93 -14.71
CA GLY A 26 -28.11 12.55 -15.15
C GLY A 26 -27.82 12.38 -16.64
N GLY A 27 -27.48 11.19 -17.03
CA GLY A 27 -26.83 10.90 -18.31
C GLY A 27 -25.36 10.68 -18.10
N ASN A 28 -24.60 10.39 -19.15
CA ASN A 28 -23.14 10.24 -19.03
C ASN A 28 -22.48 11.57 -19.36
N ASP A 29 -22.08 12.30 -18.33
CA ASP A 29 -21.65 13.67 -18.46
C ASP A 29 -20.12 13.81 -18.57
N THR A 30 -19.66 14.92 -19.11
CA THR A 30 -18.24 15.29 -19.12
C THR A 30 -18.09 16.71 -18.61
N LEU A 31 -17.40 16.87 -17.46
CA LEU A 31 -17.25 18.12 -16.74
C LEU A 31 -15.78 18.51 -16.64
N PHE A 32 -15.45 19.76 -16.97
CA PHE A 32 -14.11 20.34 -16.83
C PHE A 32 -14.18 21.61 -15.97
N GLY A 33 -13.50 21.60 -14.79
CA GLY A 33 -13.33 22.79 -13.94
C GLY A 33 -12.37 23.79 -14.56
N LEU A 34 -11.20 23.36 -14.91
CA LEU A 34 -10.04 24.03 -15.53
C LEU A 34 -9.14 24.74 -14.52
N ASN A 35 -9.31 26.03 -14.21
CA ASN A 35 -8.48 26.76 -13.26
C ASN A 35 -9.35 27.39 -12.18
N GLY A 36 -9.06 27.14 -10.96
CA GLY A 36 -9.80 27.64 -9.81
C GLY A 36 -10.05 26.51 -8.83
N ASN A 37 -10.71 26.80 -7.72
CA ASN A 37 -11.16 25.76 -6.80
C ASN A 37 -12.61 25.43 -7.16
N ASP A 38 -12.78 24.38 -7.94
CA ASP A 38 -14.04 24.08 -8.59
C ASP A 38 -14.85 23.03 -7.81
N THR A 39 -16.13 22.97 -8.06
CA THR A 39 -17.01 21.90 -7.57
C THR A 39 -17.70 21.27 -8.76
N LEU A 40 -17.45 19.98 -8.98
CA LEU A 40 -18.00 19.18 -10.06
C LEU A 40 -18.88 18.08 -9.46
N ASP A 41 -20.10 17.97 -9.96
CA ASP A 41 -21.11 17.01 -9.52
C ASP A 41 -21.62 16.29 -10.76
N GLY A 42 -21.28 14.98 -10.93
CA GLY A 42 -21.68 14.15 -12.05
C GLY A 42 -23.16 13.84 -12.01
N GLY A 43 -23.57 13.08 -11.01
CA GLY A 43 -24.96 12.75 -10.74
C GLY A 43 -25.33 11.29 -11.01
N GLU A 44 -26.35 11.04 -11.85
CA GLU A 44 -26.69 9.68 -12.27
C GLU A 44 -26.07 9.39 -13.63
N GLY A 45 -25.32 8.32 -13.77
CA GLY A 45 -24.74 7.89 -15.04
C GLY A 45 -23.23 7.66 -14.92
N ASN A 46 -22.60 7.31 -16.03
CA ASN A 46 -21.15 7.09 -16.03
C ASN A 46 -20.47 8.39 -16.48
N ASP A 47 -19.93 9.11 -15.52
CA ASP A 47 -19.48 10.48 -15.71
C ASP A 47 -17.93 10.57 -15.86
N CYS A 48 -17.48 11.64 -16.49
CA CYS A 48 -16.06 11.98 -16.59
C CYS A 48 -15.84 13.40 -16.06
N LEU A 49 -15.17 13.52 -14.91
CA LEU A 49 -14.92 14.77 -14.23
C LEU A 49 -13.43 15.07 -14.17
N ALA A 50 -13.04 16.29 -14.54
CA ALA A 50 -11.68 16.78 -14.37
C ALA A 50 -11.68 18.15 -13.70
N GLY A 51 -11.08 18.23 -12.50
CA GLY A 51 -10.94 19.45 -11.72
C GLY A 51 -10.01 20.42 -12.43
N GLY A 52 -8.75 20.10 -12.51
CA GLY A 52 -7.76 20.85 -13.27
C GLY A 52 -6.67 21.45 -12.41
N VAL A 53 -6.60 22.76 -12.30
CA VAL A 53 -5.62 23.47 -11.46
C VAL A 53 -6.35 24.15 -10.31
N GLY A 54 -6.05 23.77 -9.09
CA GLY A 54 -6.67 24.33 -7.89
C GLY A 54 -7.05 23.22 -6.92
N SER A 55 -7.68 23.58 -5.82
CA SER A 55 -8.17 22.57 -4.88
C SER A 55 -9.65 22.31 -5.16
N ASP A 56 -9.91 21.22 -5.85
CA ASP A 56 -11.20 20.90 -6.42
C ASP A 56 -12.02 19.94 -5.56
N ARG A 57 -13.32 19.92 -5.78
CA ARG A 57 -14.21 18.93 -5.20
C ARG A 57 -14.98 18.23 -6.30
N LEU A 58 -14.76 16.91 -6.44
CA LEU A 58 -15.38 16.07 -7.45
C LEU A 58 -16.29 15.02 -6.79
N LEU A 59 -17.48 14.84 -7.32
CA LEU A 59 -18.50 13.90 -6.86
C LEU A 59 -19.04 13.13 -8.05
N GLY A 60 -18.80 11.80 -8.10
CA GLY A 60 -19.37 10.91 -9.11
C GLY A 60 -20.83 10.63 -8.86
N TYR A 61 -21.18 10.18 -7.66
CA TYR A 61 -22.45 9.70 -7.14
C TYR A 61 -22.80 8.28 -7.62
N SER A 62 -23.45 8.10 -8.75
CA SER A 62 -23.91 6.77 -9.15
C SER A 62 -23.62 6.45 -10.60
N GLY A 63 -22.97 5.35 -10.81
CA GLY A 63 -22.48 4.86 -12.10
C GLY A 63 -21.02 4.49 -12.01
N ASN A 64 -20.42 4.12 -13.10
CA ASN A 64 -18.99 3.85 -13.15
C ASN A 64 -18.30 5.10 -13.68
N ASP A 65 -17.76 5.88 -12.75
CA ASP A 65 -17.29 7.23 -13.00
C ASP A 65 -15.76 7.28 -13.23
N SER A 66 -15.30 8.35 -13.84
CA SER A 66 -13.87 8.62 -14.01
C SER A 66 -13.56 10.04 -13.56
N LEU A 67 -12.90 10.17 -12.42
CA LEU A 67 -12.63 11.43 -11.75
C LEU A 67 -11.13 11.69 -11.66
N SER A 68 -10.70 12.91 -12.05
CA SER A 68 -9.31 13.35 -11.93
C SER A 68 -9.26 14.75 -11.29
N GLY A 69 -8.58 14.86 -10.13
CA GLY A 69 -8.37 16.13 -9.43
C GLY A 69 -7.49 17.06 -10.23
N GLY A 70 -6.23 16.74 -10.38
CA GLY A 70 -5.25 17.45 -11.20
C GLY A 70 -4.10 18.06 -10.41
N GLU A 71 -3.90 19.40 -10.48
CA GLU A 71 -2.90 20.08 -9.65
C GLU A 71 -3.61 20.73 -8.43
N GLY A 72 -3.20 20.38 -7.24
CA GLY A 72 -3.71 20.99 -6.00
C GLY A 72 -4.15 19.93 -4.99
N ASN A 73 -4.76 20.38 -3.90
CA ASN A 73 -5.22 19.45 -2.87
C ASN A 73 -6.71 19.20 -3.07
N ASP A 74 -7.02 18.05 -3.64
CA ASP A 74 -8.35 17.75 -4.14
C ASP A 74 -9.16 16.88 -3.16
N LYS A 75 -10.47 16.92 -3.32
CA LYS A 75 -11.39 16.06 -2.64
C LYS A 75 -12.25 15.32 -3.66
N ILE A 76 -12.11 13.99 -3.72
CA ILE A 76 -12.76 13.14 -4.70
C ILE A 76 -13.60 12.09 -3.99
N GLU A 77 -14.86 11.96 -4.38
CA GLU A 77 -15.79 10.93 -3.91
C GLU A 77 -16.37 10.22 -5.15
N GLY A 78 -16.08 8.93 -5.33
CA GLY A 78 -16.61 8.11 -6.43
C GLY A 78 -18.11 7.93 -6.28
N GLY A 79 -18.50 7.13 -5.34
CA GLY A 79 -19.90 6.91 -4.96
C GLY A 79 -20.32 5.47 -5.08
N ALA A 80 -21.31 5.18 -5.89
CA ALA A 80 -21.76 3.81 -6.12
C ALA A 80 -21.45 3.37 -7.55
N GLY A 81 -20.72 2.28 -7.68
CA GLY A 81 -20.26 1.72 -8.96
C GLY A 81 -18.75 1.56 -8.98
N ASN A 82 -18.23 0.93 -10.00
CA ASN A 82 -16.78 0.70 -10.08
C ASN A 82 -16.11 1.93 -10.69
N ASP A 83 -15.48 2.73 -9.84
CA ASP A 83 -14.95 4.04 -10.18
C ASP A 83 -13.44 4.02 -10.48
N LEU A 84 -13.01 4.98 -11.30
CA LEU A 84 -11.60 5.27 -11.55
C LEU A 84 -11.28 6.66 -11.03
N LEU A 85 -10.48 6.75 -9.95
CA LEU A 85 -10.22 7.98 -9.22
C LEU A 85 -8.71 8.29 -9.23
N GLU A 86 -8.36 9.50 -9.61
CA GLU A 86 -6.98 10.00 -9.66
C GLU A 86 -6.89 11.35 -8.97
N GLY A 87 -6.03 11.46 -7.92
CA GLY A 87 -5.73 12.72 -7.23
C GLY A 87 -4.91 13.64 -8.12
N GLY A 88 -3.66 13.29 -8.32
CA GLY A 88 -2.74 14.02 -9.19
C GLY A 88 -1.54 14.59 -8.46
N GLU A 89 -1.33 15.92 -8.52
CA GLU A 89 -0.30 16.60 -7.74
C GLU A 89 -0.93 17.27 -6.51
N GLY A 90 -0.45 16.96 -5.33
CA GLY A 90 -0.91 17.60 -4.10
C GLY A 90 -1.26 16.60 -3.00
N ALA A 91 -1.83 17.09 -1.93
CA ALA A 91 -2.26 16.23 -0.83
C ALA A 91 -3.78 16.02 -0.92
N ASP A 92 -4.16 14.87 -1.46
CA ASP A 92 -5.51 14.58 -1.87
C ASP A 92 -6.29 13.75 -0.84
N LEU A 93 -7.60 13.88 -0.85
CA LEU A 93 -8.52 13.03 -0.11
C LEU A 93 -9.46 12.33 -1.08
N ILE A 94 -9.29 11.01 -1.24
CA ILE A 94 -10.05 10.21 -2.20
C ILE A 94 -10.83 9.13 -1.48
N ARG A 95 -12.08 8.90 -1.89
CA ARG A 95 -12.93 7.82 -1.43
C ARG A 95 -13.61 7.13 -2.60
N GLY A 96 -13.49 5.80 -2.66
CA GLY A 96 -14.26 4.97 -3.60
C GLY A 96 -15.72 4.90 -3.22
N GLU A 97 -16.02 4.52 -1.98
CA GLU A 97 -17.33 4.31 -1.35
C GLU A 97 -17.87 2.90 -1.62
N ASP A 98 -18.85 2.67 -2.51
CA ASP A 98 -19.48 1.37 -2.78
C ASP A 98 -18.98 0.74 -4.09
N ASP A 99 -18.87 -0.61 -4.13
CA ASP A 99 -18.39 -1.44 -5.25
C ASP A 99 -16.84 -1.41 -5.42
N ASN A 100 -16.30 -1.97 -6.52
CA ASN A 100 -14.87 -2.18 -6.65
C ASN A 100 -14.18 -1.03 -7.39
N ASP A 101 -13.40 -0.27 -6.67
CA ASP A 101 -12.79 0.95 -7.14
C ASP A 101 -11.31 0.81 -7.51
N SER A 102 -10.83 1.73 -8.33
CA SER A 102 -9.43 1.89 -8.65
C SER A 102 -9.01 3.31 -8.32
N ILE A 103 -8.16 3.45 -7.29
CA ILE A 103 -7.74 4.74 -6.72
C ILE A 103 -6.24 4.90 -6.92
N LEU A 104 -5.84 6.07 -7.42
CA LEU A 104 -4.45 6.53 -7.50
C LEU A 104 -4.33 7.89 -6.81
N GLY A 105 -3.51 8.00 -5.76
CA GLY A 105 -3.18 9.26 -5.11
C GLY A 105 -2.39 10.15 -6.04
N GLY A 106 -1.19 9.75 -6.35
CA GLY A 106 -0.33 10.44 -7.31
C GLY A 106 0.96 10.94 -6.70
N SER A 107 1.12 12.24 -6.56
CA SER A 107 2.27 12.82 -5.88
C SER A 107 1.85 13.76 -4.76
N GLY A 108 2.38 13.57 -3.59
CA GLY A 108 2.04 14.31 -2.37
C GLY A 108 1.60 13.33 -1.28
N ASN A 109 1.22 13.85 -0.14
CA ASN A 109 0.82 13.01 0.99
C ASN A 109 -0.70 12.82 0.97
N ASP A 110 -1.15 11.70 0.46
CA ASP A 110 -2.54 11.44 0.14
C ASP A 110 -3.27 10.65 1.24
N CYS A 111 -4.59 10.78 1.29
CA CYS A 111 -5.46 9.97 2.13
C CYS A 111 -6.50 9.27 1.26
N LEU A 112 -6.33 7.95 1.11
CA LEU A 112 -7.06 7.13 0.16
C LEU A 112 -7.90 6.09 0.91
N ILE A 113 -9.15 5.97 0.57
CA ILE A 113 -10.10 5.05 1.21
C ILE A 113 -10.85 4.29 0.12
N GLY A 114 -10.68 2.97 0.07
CA GLY A 114 -11.44 2.10 -0.83
C GLY A 114 -12.92 2.16 -0.51
N GLY A 115 -13.34 1.46 0.50
CA GLY A 115 -14.72 1.49 0.98
C GLY A 115 -15.34 0.12 1.07
N GLN A 116 -16.46 -0.12 0.39
CA GLN A 116 -17.05 -1.44 0.22
C GLN A 116 -16.71 -1.98 -1.17
N GLY A 117 -16.08 -3.11 -1.24
CA GLY A 117 -15.72 -3.71 -2.52
C GLY A 117 -14.34 -4.34 -2.45
N ASN A 118 -13.89 -4.90 -3.56
CA ASN A 118 -12.49 -5.32 -3.65
C ASN A 118 -11.73 -4.25 -4.42
N ASP A 119 -11.10 -3.38 -3.68
CA ASP A 119 -10.53 -2.15 -4.21
C ASP A 119 -9.06 -2.31 -4.60
N THR A 120 -8.59 -1.46 -5.48
CA THR A 120 -7.18 -1.30 -5.81
C THR A 120 -6.76 0.12 -5.51
N VAL A 121 -5.91 0.31 -4.49
CA VAL A 121 -5.51 1.62 -3.98
C VAL A 121 -4.01 1.77 -4.09
N LEU A 122 -3.55 2.78 -4.82
CA LEU A 122 -2.14 3.14 -5.02
C LEU A 122 -1.90 4.53 -4.44
N GLY A 123 -0.95 4.65 -3.49
CA GLY A 123 -0.50 5.93 -2.95
C GLY A 123 0.26 6.73 -3.99
N GLY A 124 1.49 6.37 -4.23
CA GLY A 124 2.33 6.98 -5.27
C GLY A 124 3.67 7.51 -4.75
N ASP A 125 3.92 8.79 -4.90
CA ASP A 125 5.09 9.47 -4.35
C ASP A 125 4.64 10.34 -3.14
N GLY A 126 5.11 10.06 -1.95
CA GLY A 126 4.81 10.80 -0.71
C GLY A 126 4.47 9.88 0.47
N ASP A 127 4.40 10.45 1.67
CA ASP A 127 3.98 9.70 2.85
C ASP A 127 2.45 9.57 2.85
N ASP A 128 1.93 8.43 2.38
CA ASP A 128 0.52 8.21 2.11
C ASP A 128 -0.21 7.45 3.23
N LEU A 129 -1.52 7.59 3.27
CA LEU A 129 -2.41 6.90 4.19
C LEU A 129 -3.50 6.17 3.41
N LEU A 130 -3.42 4.82 3.38
CA LEU A 130 -4.29 3.95 2.61
C LEU A 130 -5.17 3.09 3.51
N PHE A 131 -6.45 3.05 3.24
CA PHE A 131 -7.44 2.19 3.88
C PHE A 131 -8.17 1.34 2.83
N GLY A 132 -8.14 0.01 2.99
CA GLY A 132 -8.99 -0.90 2.21
C GLY A 132 -10.44 -0.82 2.66
N SER A 133 -10.67 -1.01 3.93
CA SER A 133 -11.91 -1.00 4.69
C SER A 133 -12.66 -2.32 4.67
N PHE A 134 -13.46 -2.65 3.73
CA PHE A 134 -14.25 -3.89 3.67
C PHE A 134 -13.92 -4.70 2.42
N ASN A 135 -14.00 -6.06 2.57
CA ASN A 135 -13.72 -7.04 1.51
C ASN A 135 -12.22 -7.16 1.20
N ASN A 136 -11.86 -7.75 0.06
CA ASN A 136 -10.46 -8.12 -0.21
C ASN A 136 -9.78 -7.11 -1.10
N ASP A 137 -8.88 -6.34 -0.54
CA ASP A 137 -8.28 -5.17 -1.16
C ASP A 137 -6.83 -5.38 -1.57
N LEU A 138 -6.39 -4.58 -2.52
CA LEU A 138 -5.00 -4.45 -2.93
C LEU A 138 -4.53 -3.02 -2.66
N LEU A 139 -3.66 -2.85 -1.66
CA LEU A 139 -3.08 -1.58 -1.28
C LEU A 139 -1.59 -1.57 -1.64
N MET A 140 -1.12 -0.49 -2.27
CA MET A 140 0.29 -0.27 -2.58
C MET A 140 0.67 1.15 -2.16
N GLY A 141 1.63 1.28 -1.24
CA GLY A 141 2.13 2.57 -0.77
C GLY A 141 2.87 3.30 -1.88
N GLY A 142 4.04 2.85 -2.20
CA GLY A 142 4.81 3.36 -3.31
C GLY A 142 6.19 3.87 -2.93
N LYS A 143 6.41 5.16 -2.84
CA LYS A 143 7.65 5.77 -2.37
C LYS A 143 7.38 6.59 -1.13
N ASP A 144 8.47 6.75 -0.32
CA ASP A 144 8.46 7.43 0.96
C ASP A 144 7.76 6.55 2.03
N ASN A 145 7.37 7.06 3.19
CA ASN A 145 6.96 6.19 4.31
C ASN A 145 5.45 6.15 4.43
N ASP A 146 4.86 5.03 4.12
CA ASP A 146 3.43 4.85 3.99
C ASP A 146 2.78 4.17 5.20
N LEU A 147 1.48 4.41 5.37
CA LEU A 147 0.64 3.71 6.32
C LEU A 147 -0.51 3.01 5.59
N LEU A 148 -0.50 1.67 5.58
CA LEU A 148 -1.49 0.83 4.92
C LEU A 148 -2.30 0.04 5.94
N LEU A 149 -3.62 0.13 5.87
CA LEU A 149 -4.56 -0.61 6.69
C LEU A 149 -5.55 -1.37 5.80
N GLY A 150 -5.52 -2.72 5.85
CA GLY A 150 -6.46 -3.58 5.12
C GLY A 150 -7.87 -3.49 5.67
N ASP A 151 -7.98 -3.47 6.99
CA ASP A 151 -9.18 -3.50 7.80
C ASP A 151 -9.89 -4.87 7.76
N SER A 152 -10.90 -5.13 6.98
CA SER A 152 -11.61 -6.41 7.01
C SER A 152 -11.72 -7.08 5.65
N GLY A 153 -11.15 -8.23 5.53
CA GLY A 153 -11.07 -8.99 4.29
C GLY A 153 -9.78 -9.79 4.24
N ASN A 154 -9.54 -10.46 3.14
CA ASN A 154 -8.24 -11.07 2.89
C ASN A 154 -7.47 -10.15 1.94
N ASP A 155 -6.63 -9.32 2.52
CA ASP A 155 -6.05 -8.17 1.85
C ASP A 155 -4.63 -8.45 1.34
N THR A 156 -4.18 -7.67 0.38
CA THR A 156 -2.79 -7.67 -0.08
C THR A 156 -2.23 -6.26 0.06
N LEU A 157 -1.26 -6.10 0.96
CA LEU A 157 -0.62 -4.84 1.29
C LEU A 157 0.83 -4.86 0.85
N ARG A 158 1.29 -3.79 0.19
CA ARG A 158 2.69 -3.58 -0.22
C ARG A 158 3.16 -2.21 0.18
N GLY A 159 4.27 -2.13 0.93
CA GLY A 159 4.94 -0.86 1.23
C GLY A 159 5.63 -0.30 -0.01
N ASP A 160 6.43 -1.08 -0.67
CA ASP A 160 7.32 -0.85 -1.81
C ASP A 160 8.64 -0.15 -1.42
N LEU A 161 8.81 1.13 -1.38
CA LEU A 161 10.09 1.83 -1.09
C LEU A 161 10.01 2.66 0.19
N ASP A 162 11.14 2.70 0.95
CA ASP A 162 11.33 3.39 2.22
C ASP A 162 10.62 2.68 3.39
N ASN A 163 10.37 3.30 4.54
CA ASN A 163 10.00 2.57 5.75
C ASN A 163 8.49 2.65 6.01
N ASP A 164 7.83 1.55 5.84
CA ASP A 164 6.39 1.46 5.81
C ASP A 164 5.78 0.81 7.06
N TYR A 165 4.52 1.13 7.30
CA TYR A 165 3.71 0.48 8.31
C TYR A 165 2.49 -0.18 7.66
N LEU A 166 2.44 -1.51 7.70
CA LEU A 166 1.38 -2.33 7.14
C LEU A 166 0.62 -3.05 8.24
N ASN A 167 -0.70 -2.97 8.22
CA ASN A 167 -1.55 -3.73 9.14
C ASN A 167 -2.72 -4.36 8.36
N GLY A 168 -2.73 -5.69 8.28
CA GLY A 168 -3.81 -6.44 7.64
C GLY A 168 -5.14 -6.23 8.36
N ASN A 169 -5.11 -6.20 9.69
CA ASN A 169 -6.22 -6.27 10.60
C ASN A 169 -6.92 -7.63 10.52
N SER A 170 -8.13 -7.79 9.98
CA SER A 170 -8.87 -9.05 10.11
C SER A 170 -9.08 -9.77 8.79
N GLY A 171 -8.60 -10.98 8.70
CA GLY A 171 -8.65 -11.84 7.53
C GLY A 171 -7.36 -12.60 7.34
N ASP A 172 -7.28 -13.43 6.33
CA ASP A 172 -6.02 -14.11 5.96
C ASP A 172 -5.26 -13.21 4.98
N ASP A 173 -4.29 -12.41 5.46
CA ASP A 173 -3.69 -11.30 4.74
C ASP A 173 -2.30 -11.63 4.17
N LEU A 174 -1.92 -10.91 3.11
CA LEU A 174 -0.56 -10.93 2.55
C LEU A 174 0.07 -9.54 2.68
N LEU A 175 1.12 -9.43 3.50
CA LEU A 175 1.85 -8.20 3.74
C LEU A 175 3.28 -8.32 3.18
N GLU A 176 3.65 -7.39 2.29
CA GLU A 176 4.99 -7.30 1.68
C GLU A 176 5.58 -5.90 1.97
N GLY A 177 6.61 -5.81 2.86
CA GLY A 177 7.30 -4.55 3.15
C GLY A 177 8.07 -4.05 1.94
N ASN A 178 8.87 -4.89 1.34
CA ASN A 178 9.82 -4.65 0.24
C ASN A 178 11.06 -3.85 0.67
N GLU A 179 11.40 -2.68 0.03
CA GLU A 179 12.63 -1.94 0.35
C GLU A 179 12.40 -0.96 1.49
N GLY A 180 12.93 -1.23 2.66
CA GLY A 180 12.77 -0.37 3.82
C GLY A 180 13.06 -1.07 5.13
N SER A 181 12.84 -0.38 6.21
CA SER A 181 12.76 -1.00 7.53
C SER A 181 11.31 -0.93 7.98
N ASP A 182 10.58 -1.99 7.69
CA ASP A 182 9.15 -1.99 7.70
C ASP A 182 8.57 -2.58 9.00
N THR A 183 7.34 -2.21 9.29
CA THR A 183 6.55 -2.82 10.37
C THR A 183 5.33 -3.48 9.77
N LEU A 184 5.24 -4.80 9.84
CA LEU A 184 4.15 -5.61 9.32
C LEU A 184 3.39 -6.26 10.47
N ILE A 185 2.10 -6.03 10.53
CA ILE A 185 1.18 -6.61 11.51
C ILE A 185 0.09 -7.35 10.76
N GLY A 186 0.03 -8.68 10.92
CA GLY A 186 -1.02 -9.49 10.31
C GLY A 186 -2.38 -9.16 10.92
N GLY A 187 -2.59 -9.55 12.13
CA GLY A 187 -3.83 -9.35 12.85
C GLY A 187 -4.51 -10.68 13.20
N PRO A 188 -5.83 -10.70 13.43
CA PRO A 188 -6.56 -11.95 13.53
C PRO A 188 -6.77 -12.62 12.18
N GLY A 189 -6.11 -13.75 11.94
CA GLY A 189 -6.18 -14.50 10.69
C GLY A 189 -5.00 -15.44 10.49
N ASN A 190 -4.86 -16.06 9.33
CA ASN A 190 -3.67 -16.82 9.01
C ASN A 190 -2.87 -16.05 7.97
N ASP A 191 -1.95 -15.22 8.43
CA ASP A 191 -1.33 -14.20 7.65
C ASP A 191 -0.01 -14.64 7.03
N THR A 192 0.38 -13.98 5.95
CA THR A 192 1.70 -14.14 5.34
C THR A 192 2.44 -12.81 5.37
N LEU A 193 3.54 -12.76 6.13
CA LEU A 193 4.34 -11.56 6.33
C LEU A 193 5.70 -11.72 5.66
N VAL A 194 6.02 -10.83 4.71
CA VAL A 194 7.23 -10.80 3.90
C VAL A 194 7.93 -9.47 4.11
N GLY A 195 8.97 -9.41 4.96
CA GLY A 195 9.68 -8.16 5.26
C GLY A 195 10.58 -7.69 4.11
N TYR A 196 11.27 -8.59 3.44
CA TYR A 196 12.40 -8.26 2.57
C TYR A 196 12.08 -7.71 1.19
N GLY A 197 12.65 -6.51 0.92
CA GLY A 197 12.90 -5.98 -0.42
C GLY A 197 14.37 -6.09 -0.86
N PHE A 198 14.69 -5.52 -2.01
CA PHE A 198 16.03 -5.50 -2.60
C PHE A 198 16.72 -4.16 -2.36
N SER A 199 17.33 -3.92 -1.21
CA SER A 199 18.30 -2.85 -1.12
C SER A 199 19.73 -3.40 -1.05
N SER A 200 20.59 -2.92 -1.94
CA SER A 200 21.99 -3.35 -2.02
C SER A 200 22.93 -2.51 -1.15
N THR A 201 22.44 -1.49 -0.46
CA THR A 201 23.31 -0.43 0.08
C THR A 201 23.02 -0.03 1.54
N VAL A 202 21.87 -0.36 2.10
CA VAL A 202 21.47 0.02 3.47
C VAL A 202 21.01 -1.22 4.24
N ALA A 203 21.43 -1.33 5.51
CA ALA A 203 20.91 -2.37 6.41
C ALA A 203 19.44 -2.06 6.72
N GLN A 204 18.58 -3.06 6.56
CA GLN A 204 17.14 -2.98 6.78
C GLN A 204 16.78 -3.91 7.94
N ILE A 205 15.87 -3.45 8.79
CA ILE A 205 15.34 -4.27 9.89
C ILE A 205 13.82 -4.20 9.83
N ASP A 206 13.20 -5.33 9.52
CA ASP A 206 11.77 -5.45 9.47
C ASP A 206 11.23 -6.03 10.77
N TYR A 207 10.10 -5.48 11.24
CA TYR A 207 9.38 -5.98 12.39
C TYR A 207 8.14 -6.72 11.93
N LEU A 208 8.06 -8.02 12.23
CA LEU A 208 6.99 -8.91 11.80
C LEU A 208 6.20 -9.40 13.01
N ILE A 209 4.90 -9.15 13.03
CA ILE A 209 3.98 -9.43 14.13
C ILE A 209 2.77 -10.14 13.54
N GLY A 210 2.56 -11.44 13.81
CA GLY A 210 1.46 -12.23 13.28
C GLY A 210 0.13 -11.92 13.98
N GLN A 211 0.13 -11.84 15.30
CA GLN A 211 -0.99 -11.81 16.23
C GLN A 211 -1.73 -13.16 16.30
N ASP A 212 -3.08 -13.17 16.19
CA ASP A 212 -3.90 -14.37 16.40
C ASP A 212 -4.02 -15.17 15.10
N GLY A 213 -3.53 -16.40 15.08
CA GLY A 213 -3.70 -17.28 13.93
C GLY A 213 -2.53 -18.20 13.65
N ALA A 214 -2.52 -18.79 12.46
CA ALA A 214 -1.43 -19.64 12.01
C ALA A 214 -0.61 -18.92 10.92
N ASP A 215 0.37 -18.13 11.34
CA ASP A 215 1.04 -17.17 10.49
C ASP A 215 2.28 -17.72 9.79
N LEU A 216 2.56 -17.19 8.62
CA LEU A 216 3.72 -17.52 7.81
C LEU A 216 4.66 -16.31 7.71
N PHE A 217 5.78 -16.38 8.41
CA PHE A 217 6.86 -15.39 8.31
C PHE A 217 7.84 -15.80 7.21
N VAL A 218 7.91 -15.03 6.13
CA VAL A 218 8.77 -15.32 4.97
C VAL A 218 10.04 -14.49 5.05
N LEU A 219 11.18 -15.18 5.16
CA LEU A 219 12.51 -14.58 5.26
C LEU A 219 13.29 -14.79 3.97
N GLY A 220 13.73 -13.70 3.35
CA GLY A 220 14.48 -13.72 2.09
C GLY A 220 13.60 -13.62 0.83
N SER A 221 14.22 -13.43 -0.32
CA SER A 221 13.53 -13.21 -1.60
C SER A 221 13.87 -14.27 -2.63
N SER A 222 12.87 -14.70 -3.40
CA SER A 222 13.02 -15.68 -4.50
C SER A 222 13.80 -15.12 -5.72
N ASN A 223 13.94 -13.80 -5.84
CA ASN A 223 14.54 -13.12 -6.97
C ASN A 223 15.94 -12.54 -6.69
N ALA A 224 16.48 -12.75 -5.48
CA ALA A 224 17.81 -12.27 -5.16
C ALA A 224 18.88 -12.94 -6.01
N SER A 225 19.71 -12.14 -6.67
CA SER A 225 21.00 -12.57 -7.19
C SER A 225 21.82 -13.23 -6.07
N PRO A 226 22.58 -14.30 -6.32
CA PRO A 226 23.27 -15.09 -5.29
C PRO A 226 24.31 -14.33 -4.46
N TYR A 227 24.46 -13.04 -4.66
CA TYR A 227 25.42 -12.15 -3.99
C TYR A 227 24.82 -11.26 -2.90
N LEU A 228 23.52 -11.39 -2.58
CA LEU A 228 22.83 -10.48 -1.66
C LEU A 228 22.39 -11.10 -0.33
N PHE A 229 23.10 -12.06 0.18
CA PHE A 229 23.32 -12.15 1.62
C PHE A 229 24.55 -11.29 1.90
N TYR A 230 24.39 -9.99 1.99
CA TYR A 230 25.53 -9.11 2.18
C TYR A 230 25.75 -8.80 3.63
N SER A 231 26.85 -9.31 4.08
CA SER A 231 27.99 -8.67 4.77
C SER A 231 27.82 -7.18 5.16
N GLY A 232 26.74 -6.85 5.72
CA GLY A 232 26.53 -5.60 6.41
C GLY A 232 25.71 -5.93 7.63
N ASP A 233 26.37 -6.26 8.62
CA ASP A 233 26.15 -6.63 9.99
C ASP A 233 24.80 -6.32 10.67
N ASN A 234 23.71 -5.87 10.00
CA ASN A 234 22.48 -5.49 10.70
C ASN A 234 21.16 -5.66 9.91
N ALA A 235 21.13 -6.18 8.69
CA ALA A 235 19.87 -6.42 7.99
C ALA A 235 19.28 -7.78 8.40
N HIS A 236 18.14 -7.77 9.08
CA HIS A 236 17.45 -8.98 9.51
C HIS A 236 15.99 -8.69 9.87
N ALA A 237 15.14 -9.71 9.91
CA ALA A 237 13.80 -9.57 10.45
C ALA A 237 13.78 -9.76 11.96
N VAL A 238 12.89 -9.06 12.63
CA VAL A 238 12.54 -9.25 14.04
C VAL A 238 11.13 -9.81 14.10
N ILE A 239 10.95 -11.04 14.56
CA ILE A 239 9.63 -11.66 14.75
C ILE A 239 9.32 -11.58 16.24
N GLU A 240 8.26 -10.87 16.62
CA GLU A 240 8.01 -10.51 18.02
C GLU A 240 7.07 -11.46 18.76
N ASP A 241 6.17 -12.16 18.07
CA ASP A 241 5.07 -12.93 18.68
C ASP A 241 4.92 -14.37 18.18
N PHE A 242 5.94 -14.96 17.57
CA PHE A 242 5.89 -16.32 17.04
C PHE A 242 5.27 -17.32 18.02
N ASN A 243 4.15 -17.93 17.67
CA ASN A 243 3.39 -18.86 18.49
C ASN A 243 3.19 -20.21 17.81
N ARG A 244 4.06 -21.16 18.13
CA ARG A 244 3.96 -22.54 17.64
C ARG A 244 2.64 -23.22 18.00
N GLY A 245 1.99 -22.81 19.09
CA GLY A 245 0.73 -23.39 19.56
C GLY A 245 -0.46 -23.06 18.65
N GLU A 246 -0.41 -21.94 17.95
CA GLU A 246 -1.36 -21.51 16.93
C GLU A 246 -1.06 -22.06 15.55
N GLY A 247 0.16 -22.43 15.32
CA GLY A 247 0.55 -23.09 14.08
C GLY A 247 1.55 -22.33 13.22
N ASP A 248 2.13 -21.25 13.75
CA ASP A 248 3.06 -20.38 13.04
C ASP A 248 4.23 -21.11 12.42
N LYS A 249 4.67 -20.62 11.28
CA LYS A 249 5.78 -21.13 10.48
C LYS A 249 6.73 -20.03 10.08
N ILE A 250 8.00 -20.40 9.97
CA ILE A 250 9.02 -19.54 9.35
C ILE A 250 9.47 -20.21 8.05
N GLN A 251 9.31 -19.51 6.94
CA GLN A 251 9.80 -19.93 5.64
C GLN A 251 11.05 -19.14 5.28
N VAL A 252 12.16 -19.85 5.09
CA VAL A 252 13.39 -19.23 4.61
C VAL A 252 13.54 -19.48 3.13
N VAL A 253 13.52 -18.43 2.33
CA VAL A 253 13.64 -18.49 0.87
C VAL A 253 15.06 -18.06 0.48
N GLY A 254 15.76 -18.89 -0.26
CA GLY A 254 17.10 -18.58 -0.73
C GLY A 254 17.45 -19.34 -2.00
N PHE A 255 18.00 -18.64 -2.99
CA PHE A 255 18.58 -19.25 -4.19
C PHE A 255 20.09 -19.14 -4.17
N VAL A 256 20.77 -20.28 -4.33
CA VAL A 256 22.16 -20.30 -4.75
C VAL A 256 22.24 -20.82 -6.18
N GLN A 257 22.47 -19.91 -7.11
CA GLN A 257 22.79 -20.26 -8.50
C GLN A 257 24.29 -20.38 -8.79
N ASP A 258 25.14 -20.37 -7.80
CA ASP A 258 26.57 -20.63 -8.03
C ASP A 258 26.84 -22.12 -8.11
N ARG A 259 27.23 -22.57 -9.31
CA ARG A 259 27.53 -23.99 -9.59
C ARG A 259 28.75 -24.52 -8.83
N ASN A 260 29.47 -23.67 -8.11
CA ASN A 260 30.71 -23.99 -7.39
C ASN A 260 30.58 -23.98 -5.86
N ILE A 261 29.43 -23.63 -5.31
CA ILE A 261 29.20 -23.69 -3.87
C ILE A 261 28.42 -24.97 -3.53
N PRO A 262 28.89 -25.79 -2.57
CA PRO A 262 28.16 -27.00 -2.13
C PRO A 262 26.77 -26.61 -1.63
N ARG A 263 25.73 -27.29 -2.09
CA ARG A 263 24.30 -27.03 -1.83
C ARG A 263 23.86 -27.28 -0.39
N PHE A 264 24.61 -26.90 0.61
CA PHE A 264 24.25 -27.10 2.01
C PHE A 264 24.24 -25.73 2.70
N PHE A 265 23.07 -25.14 2.84
CA PHE A 265 22.89 -24.06 3.80
C PHE A 265 22.84 -24.68 5.18
N PHE A 266 23.73 -24.24 6.04
CA PHE A 266 23.67 -24.57 7.44
C PHE A 266 22.89 -23.46 8.15
N TYR A 267 21.64 -23.74 8.51
CA TYR A 267 20.94 -22.91 9.46
C TYR A 267 21.51 -23.13 10.85
N ARG A 268 21.80 -22.06 11.54
CA ARG A 268 22.26 -22.10 12.92
C ARG A 268 21.24 -21.36 13.77
N PHE A 269 20.77 -22.01 14.81
CA PHE A 269 19.83 -21.49 15.77
C PHE A 269 20.59 -21.23 17.07
N GLU A 270 20.57 -20.00 17.57
CA GLU A 270 21.21 -19.60 18.81
C GLU A 270 20.18 -18.99 19.75
N SER A 271 19.82 -19.72 20.80
CA SER A 271 18.99 -19.16 21.88
C SER A 271 19.80 -18.19 22.71
N TYR A 272 19.17 -17.09 23.09
CA TYR A 272 19.77 -16.07 23.94
C TYR A 272 18.82 -15.63 25.06
N ASP A 273 19.41 -15.17 26.17
CA ASP A 273 18.72 -14.51 27.29
C ASP A 273 19.70 -13.46 27.83
N ASP A 274 19.45 -12.20 27.60
CA ASP A 274 20.29 -11.08 28.04
C ASP A 274 19.80 -10.43 29.35
N GLY A 275 18.79 -11.04 29.97
CA GLY A 275 18.19 -10.57 31.22
C GLY A 275 17.11 -9.49 31.04
N MET A 276 16.95 -8.93 29.84
CA MET A 276 15.86 -8.04 29.44
C MET A 276 14.95 -8.70 28.40
N THR A 277 15.57 -9.39 27.43
CA THR A 277 14.87 -10.13 26.37
C THR A 277 15.47 -11.52 26.23
N ARG A 278 14.69 -12.44 25.71
CA ARG A 278 15.12 -13.79 25.34
C ARG A 278 14.53 -14.16 23.98
N GLY A 279 15.17 -15.04 23.26
CA GLY A 279 14.70 -15.44 21.94
C GLY A 279 15.62 -16.43 21.25
N THR A 280 15.40 -16.61 19.97
CA THR A 280 16.24 -17.44 19.10
C THR A 280 16.66 -16.64 17.88
N ARG A 281 17.95 -16.57 17.62
CA ARG A 281 18.53 -15.99 16.41
C ARG A 281 18.73 -17.06 15.36
N ILE A 282 18.32 -16.77 14.14
CA ILE A 282 18.45 -17.66 12.99
C ILE A 282 19.52 -17.09 12.05
N PHE A 283 20.51 -17.89 11.72
CA PHE A 283 21.62 -17.53 10.85
C PHE A 283 21.65 -18.42 9.61
N VAL A 284 22.13 -17.84 8.50
CA VAL A 284 22.58 -18.58 7.30
C VAL A 284 24.08 -18.30 7.16
N GLY A 285 24.91 -19.31 7.41
CA GLY A 285 26.34 -19.11 7.51
C GLY A 285 26.73 -18.24 8.71
N SER A 286 27.28 -17.05 8.46
CA SER A 286 27.60 -16.05 9.48
C SER A 286 26.52 -14.98 9.63
N ASP A 287 25.59 -14.90 8.70
CA ASP A 287 24.66 -13.79 8.58
C ASP A 287 23.40 -14.05 9.41
N LEU A 288 23.03 -13.08 10.26
CA LEU A 288 21.79 -13.10 11.01
C LEU A 288 20.64 -12.78 10.02
N ILE A 289 19.64 -13.62 9.96
CA ILE A 289 18.49 -13.45 9.08
C ILE A 289 17.18 -13.20 9.83
N ALA A 290 17.09 -13.64 11.08
CA ALA A 290 15.97 -13.33 11.95
C ALA A 290 16.35 -13.36 13.44
N ASP A 291 15.66 -12.54 14.22
CA ASP A 291 15.67 -12.55 15.68
C ASP A 291 14.23 -12.79 16.18
N VAL A 292 13.93 -14.02 16.55
CA VAL A 292 12.60 -14.44 17.04
C VAL A 292 12.54 -14.18 18.53
N LYS A 293 11.76 -13.21 18.95
CA LYS A 293 11.63 -12.78 20.34
C LYS A 293 10.80 -13.77 21.18
N ASN A 294 11.10 -13.80 22.46
CA ASN A 294 10.37 -14.58 23.49
C ASN A 294 10.32 -16.10 23.28
N VAL A 295 10.95 -16.63 22.26
CA VAL A 295 11.02 -18.07 21.95
C VAL A 295 12.46 -18.56 21.96
N THR A 296 12.78 -19.56 22.78
CA THR A 296 14.15 -20.08 22.97
C THR A 296 14.37 -21.47 22.35
N ASP A 297 13.37 -22.01 21.66
CA ASP A 297 13.38 -23.38 21.16
C ASP A 297 12.97 -23.52 19.69
N VAL A 298 13.06 -22.44 18.90
CA VAL A 298 12.90 -22.50 17.44
C VAL A 298 13.91 -23.47 16.85
N ASN A 299 13.46 -24.35 15.97
CA ASN A 299 14.30 -25.36 15.34
C ASN A 299 13.83 -25.68 13.90
N LEU A 300 14.55 -26.56 13.21
CA LEU A 300 14.24 -26.92 11.82
C LEU A 300 12.81 -27.42 11.56
N SER A 301 12.10 -27.92 12.59
CA SER A 301 10.71 -28.36 12.41
C SER A 301 9.71 -27.18 12.30
N ASP A 302 10.12 -26.00 12.73
CA ASP A 302 9.31 -24.78 12.65
C ASP A 302 9.49 -24.08 11.30
N CYS A 303 10.61 -24.37 10.62
CA CYS A 303 10.86 -23.88 9.28
C CYS A 303 10.08 -24.72 8.27
N ALA A 304 9.22 -24.08 7.49
CA ALA A 304 8.60 -24.71 6.35
C ALA A 304 9.68 -25.14 5.34
N SER A 305 9.54 -26.31 4.76
CA SER A 305 10.49 -26.80 3.76
C SER A 305 10.58 -25.81 2.59
N VAL A 306 11.80 -25.47 2.19
CA VAL A 306 12.07 -24.62 1.02
C VAL A 306 11.26 -25.12 -0.18
N SER A 307 10.14 -24.51 -0.45
CA SER A 307 9.38 -24.78 -1.66
C SER A 307 10.02 -23.98 -2.79
N THR A 308 10.53 -24.70 -3.79
CA THR A 308 11.04 -24.07 -5.03
C THR A 308 9.93 -23.53 -5.92
N GLY A 309 8.76 -23.28 -5.38
CA GLY A 309 7.53 -23.04 -6.11
C GLY A 309 6.70 -21.82 -5.67
N PHE A 310 7.18 -20.99 -4.74
CA PHE A 310 6.53 -19.70 -4.51
C PHE A 310 6.84 -18.78 -5.70
N THR A 311 5.89 -18.61 -6.57
CA THR A 311 5.90 -17.49 -7.52
C THR A 311 5.16 -16.36 -6.81
N PRO A 312 5.85 -15.26 -6.44
CA PRO A 312 5.13 -14.07 -6.02
C PRO A 312 4.13 -13.69 -7.12
N PRO A 313 2.99 -13.11 -6.78
CA PRO A 313 2.08 -12.58 -7.78
C PRO A 313 2.86 -11.74 -8.76
N SER A 314 2.57 -11.89 -10.05
CA SER A 314 3.33 -11.27 -11.12
C SER A 314 3.47 -9.75 -10.85
N ARG A 315 4.69 -9.23 -11.00
CA ARG A 315 4.98 -7.77 -10.94
C ARG A 315 4.33 -6.96 -12.09
N ASP A 316 3.43 -7.55 -12.82
CA ASP A 316 2.62 -6.84 -13.80
C ASP A 316 1.56 -6.09 -13.02
N PHE A 317 1.87 -4.85 -12.68
CA PHE A 317 0.86 -3.87 -12.25
C PHE A 317 -0.32 -4.00 -13.21
N PRO A 318 -1.56 -4.14 -12.74
CA PRO A 318 -2.67 -3.87 -13.59
C PRO A 318 -2.45 -2.45 -14.12
N SER A 319 -2.12 -2.32 -15.41
CA SER A 319 -2.04 -1.00 -16.02
C SER A 319 -3.41 -0.38 -15.84
N LEU A 320 -3.49 0.65 -15.01
CA LEU A 320 -4.70 1.46 -14.94
C LEU A 320 -5.11 1.83 -16.36
N PRO A 321 -6.36 1.67 -16.73
CA PRO A 321 -6.82 2.07 -18.05
C PRO A 321 -6.47 3.56 -18.21
N SER A 322 -5.60 3.87 -19.16
CA SER A 322 -5.24 5.25 -19.45
C SER A 322 -6.50 6.00 -19.85
N LEU A 323 -6.78 7.10 -19.17
CA LEU A 323 -7.87 8.01 -19.55
C LEU A 323 -7.70 8.40 -21.03
N PRO A 324 -8.68 8.11 -21.92
CA PRO A 324 -8.52 8.41 -23.32
C PRO A 324 -8.55 9.92 -23.55
N GLY A 325 -7.41 10.48 -23.88
CA GLY A 325 -7.33 11.83 -24.47
C GLY A 325 -6.67 12.93 -23.65
N ILE A 326 -6.28 12.71 -22.41
CA ILE A 326 -5.64 13.73 -21.58
C ILE A 326 -4.12 13.51 -21.59
N ARG A 327 -3.36 14.40 -22.24
CA ARG A 327 -1.90 14.46 -22.15
C ARG A 327 -1.50 15.66 -21.33
N PHE A 328 -0.89 15.41 -20.17
CA PHE A 328 -0.30 16.48 -19.34
C PHE A 328 1.18 16.68 -19.65
N PRO A 329 1.69 17.94 -19.62
CA PRO A 329 3.11 18.22 -19.73
C PRO A 329 3.81 17.95 -18.39
N ILE A 330 4.97 17.28 -18.43
CA ILE A 330 5.81 16.92 -17.29
C ILE A 330 6.59 18.14 -16.81
N PRO A 331 6.47 18.58 -15.55
CA PRO A 331 7.32 19.62 -14.98
C PRO A 331 8.64 19.07 -14.38
N PRO A 332 9.69 19.90 -14.15
CA PRO A 332 11.00 19.46 -13.66
C PRO A 332 11.08 19.31 -12.15
N ARG A 333 11.87 18.33 -11.69
CA ARG A 333 12.08 17.89 -10.30
C ARG A 333 12.53 18.98 -9.33
N PRO A 334 12.02 19.02 -8.09
CA PRO A 334 12.64 19.73 -6.96
C PRO A 334 13.62 18.87 -6.15
N THR A 335 14.51 19.53 -5.37
CA THR A 335 15.64 19.00 -4.61
C THR A 335 15.28 18.72 -3.14
N PRO A 336 16.05 17.87 -2.40
CA PRO A 336 15.61 17.24 -1.15
C PRO A 336 15.79 18.10 0.11
N PHE A 337 14.90 17.94 1.09
CA PHE A 337 15.06 18.41 2.48
C PHE A 337 14.67 17.35 3.53
N SER A 338 15.32 17.45 4.66
CA SER A 338 15.47 16.59 5.83
C SER A 338 14.20 16.26 6.66
N PRO A 339 14.30 15.25 7.55
CA PRO A 339 13.16 14.57 8.17
C PRO A 339 12.60 15.28 9.40
N ILE A 340 11.28 15.22 9.56
CA ILE A 340 10.58 15.58 10.81
C ILE A 340 9.76 14.37 11.24
N LEU A 341 10.00 13.93 12.47
CA LEU A 341 9.34 12.82 13.16
C LEU A 341 7.81 12.99 13.28
N PRO A 342 7.04 11.93 13.19
CA PRO A 342 5.58 11.99 13.36
C PRO A 342 5.20 11.99 14.84
N VAL A 343 4.64 13.09 15.30
CA VAL A 343 3.83 13.15 16.52
C VAL A 343 2.44 13.53 16.07
N PHE A 344 1.54 12.57 15.89
CA PHE A 344 0.08 12.79 15.82
C PHE A 344 -0.70 11.49 15.54
N VAL A 345 -0.87 10.65 16.57
CA VAL A 345 -1.88 9.57 16.52
C VAL A 345 -2.97 9.72 17.59
N GLU A 346 -3.01 10.80 18.36
CA GLU A 346 -3.95 10.88 19.49
C GLU A 346 -5.18 11.78 19.31
N ARG A 347 -5.56 12.17 18.10
CA ARG A 347 -6.75 13.05 17.96
C ARG A 347 -7.57 12.91 16.67
N LEU A 348 -7.93 11.71 16.30
CA LEU A 348 -9.01 11.53 15.32
C LEU A 348 -10.00 10.46 15.79
N LEU A 349 -10.91 10.83 16.69
CA LEU A 349 -12.24 10.30 16.90
C LEU A 349 -13.00 11.33 17.75
N PRO A 350 -14.30 11.56 17.58
CA PRO A 350 -15.28 10.94 16.70
C PRO A 350 -16.04 11.94 15.81
N PHE A 351 -16.35 11.61 14.60
CA PHE A 351 -17.53 12.19 13.94
C PHE A 351 -18.59 11.11 13.76
N GLN A 352 -19.62 11.20 14.60
CA GLN A 352 -20.90 10.56 14.38
C GLN A 352 -21.74 11.47 13.48
N LEU A 353 -22.39 10.84 12.50
CA LEU A 353 -23.46 11.32 11.60
C LEU A 353 -23.01 12.25 10.47
#